data_7e065b2aeb9de1d58bec7d89bb72543a
#
_entry.id   7e065b2aeb9de1d58bec7d89bb72543a
#
_cell.length_a   1.000
_cell.length_b   1.000
_cell.length_c   1.000
_cell.angle_alpha   90.00
_cell.angle_beta   90.00
_cell.angle_gamma   90.00
#
_symmetry.space_group_name_H-M   'P 1'
#
loop_
_entity.id
_entity.type
_entity.pdbx_description
1 polymer ?
#
loop_
_entity_poly.entity_id
_entity_poly.type
_entity_poly.pdbx_seq_one_letter_code
_entity_poly.pdbx_strand_id
1 'polypeptide(L)'
;VAATYLVLCFLAPLLMPTDSVPELSGRANAIDYAFESSWGNKDHGEGGKVGHDQSQHGGSFAWAELNPLWALTYGFGDLNCHQKHERSWEINGNQMPVCTRDIGIFLGFSIGCLIFGLRGFNRWTVRDTFLSVFPDDSMRRVYEKDMRLPLMLFIMGLGLVPMGIDGFTQLLLDSYESNNPLR
;
A
#
# COMPACT_ATOMS: atom_id res chain seq x y z
N VAL A 1 1.78 14.14 -5.68
CA VAL A 1 1.03 13.64 -4.49
C VAL A 1 1.53 12.25 -4.10
N ALA A 2 1.43 11.19 -4.95
CA ALA A 2 1.82 9.83 -4.56
C ALA A 2 3.30 9.71 -4.16
N ALA A 3 4.23 10.26 -4.96
CA ALA A 3 5.65 10.27 -4.63
C ALA A 3 5.95 11.04 -3.34
N THR A 4 5.27 12.16 -3.12
CA THR A 4 5.41 12.95 -1.88
C THR A 4 4.95 12.14 -0.67
N TYR A 5 3.79 11.48 -0.78
CA TYR A 5 3.28 10.62 0.29
C TYR A 5 4.22 9.43 0.57
N LEU A 6 4.73 8.79 -0.49
CA LEU A 6 5.71 7.72 -0.34
C LEU A 6 6.96 8.18 0.44
N VAL A 7 7.49 9.36 0.13
CA VAL A 7 8.63 9.94 0.87
C VAL A 7 8.26 10.18 2.34
N LEU A 8 7.06 10.71 2.61
CA LEU A 8 6.60 10.94 3.97
C LEU A 8 6.43 9.64 4.76
N CYS A 9 6.02 8.54 4.12
CA CYS A 9 5.94 7.23 4.77
C CYS A 9 7.28 6.73 5.29
N PHE A 10 8.40 7.09 4.66
CA PHE A 10 9.74 6.77 5.14
C PHE A 10 10.26 7.80 6.15
N LEU A 11 10.00 9.08 5.91
CA LEU A 11 10.50 10.15 6.77
C LEU A 11 9.80 10.20 8.13
N ALA A 12 8.50 9.90 8.18
CA ALA A 12 7.76 9.96 9.44
C ALA A 12 8.37 9.04 10.51
N PRO A 13 8.48 7.71 10.30
CA PRO A 13 9.05 6.83 11.31
C PRO A 13 10.54 7.12 11.58
N LEU A 14 11.28 7.61 10.58
CA LEU A 14 12.70 7.93 10.74
C LEU A 14 12.95 9.17 11.64
N LEU A 15 12.11 10.20 11.51
CA LEU A 15 12.27 11.48 12.17
C LEU A 15 11.49 11.60 13.49
N MET A 16 10.59 10.66 13.76
CA MET A 16 9.89 10.58 15.04
C MET A 16 10.81 9.99 16.13
N PRO A 17 10.51 10.24 17.41
CA PRO A 17 11.22 9.58 18.50
C PRO A 17 11.17 8.06 18.35
N THR A 18 12.22 7.38 18.78
CA THR A 18 12.29 5.92 18.74
C THR A 18 11.13 5.32 19.55
N ASP A 19 10.54 4.23 19.04
CA ASP A 19 9.47 3.48 19.71
C ASP A 19 8.22 4.33 20.02
N SER A 20 7.95 5.38 19.20
CA SER A 20 6.75 6.22 19.36
C SER A 20 5.53 5.70 18.58
N VAL A 21 5.72 4.79 17.65
CA VAL A 21 4.65 4.12 16.91
C VAL A 21 4.76 2.62 17.15
N PRO A 22 3.84 2.04 17.91
CA PRO A 22 3.85 0.62 18.25
C PRO A 22 3.44 -0.25 17.07
N GLU A 23 3.38 -1.57 17.29
CA GLU A 23 2.81 -2.52 16.34
C GLU A 23 1.29 -2.31 16.20
N LEU A 24 0.83 -1.99 15.00
CA LEU A 24 -0.57 -1.70 14.69
C LEU A 24 -1.23 -2.87 13.95
N SER A 25 -2.52 -3.04 14.13
CA SER A 25 -3.33 -4.02 13.40
C SER A 25 -4.76 -3.51 13.24
N GLY A 26 -4.97 -2.62 12.28
CA GLY A 26 -6.25 -1.95 12.04
C GLY A 26 -7.12 -2.64 10.98
N ARG A 27 -8.25 -2.03 10.69
CA ARG A 27 -9.19 -2.43 9.62
C ARG A 27 -8.94 -1.60 8.37
N ALA A 28 -9.13 -2.19 7.20
CA ALA A 28 -9.08 -1.42 5.96
C ALA A 28 -10.27 -0.44 5.86
N ASN A 29 -10.00 0.74 5.31
CA ASN A 29 -10.99 1.78 5.10
C ASN A 29 -11.73 2.21 6.37
N ALA A 30 -11.04 2.20 7.51
CA ALA A 30 -11.53 2.63 8.80
C ALA A 30 -10.50 3.52 9.49
N ILE A 31 -10.95 4.34 10.40
CA ILE A 31 -10.10 5.17 11.25
C ILE A 31 -10.01 4.47 12.61
N ASP A 32 -8.91 3.78 12.84
CA ASP A 32 -8.76 2.90 13.99
C ASP A 32 -7.80 3.44 15.06
N TYR A 33 -6.94 4.42 14.72
CA TYR A 33 -5.89 4.92 15.60
C TYR A 33 -5.86 6.46 15.71
N ALA A 34 -7.01 7.14 15.47
CA ALA A 34 -7.07 8.59 15.55
C ALA A 34 -6.83 9.12 16.97
N PHE A 35 -7.43 8.48 17.97
CA PHE A 35 -7.40 8.84 19.36
C PHE A 35 -7.12 7.62 20.23
N GLU A 36 -6.68 7.84 21.48
CA GLU A 36 -6.48 6.74 22.46
C GLU A 36 -7.73 5.87 22.66
N SER A 37 -8.93 6.45 22.57
CA SER A 37 -10.20 5.72 22.68
C SER A 37 -10.63 5.00 21.42
N SER A 38 -9.89 5.13 20.32
CA SER A 38 -10.21 4.53 19.00
C SER A 38 -10.24 3.00 19.06
N TRP A 39 -10.88 2.42 18.06
CA TRP A 39 -11.10 0.97 17.98
C TRP A 39 -9.79 0.17 18.07
N GLY A 40 -8.76 0.56 17.32
CA GLY A 40 -7.48 -0.15 17.23
C GLY A 40 -6.72 -0.25 18.57
N ASN A 41 -6.99 0.66 19.51
CA ASN A 41 -6.35 0.69 20.84
C ASN A 41 -7.04 -0.22 21.87
N LYS A 42 -8.09 -0.93 21.48
CA LYS A 42 -8.82 -1.84 22.37
C LYS A 42 -8.23 -3.24 22.30
N ASP A 43 -8.57 -4.04 23.32
CA ASP A 43 -8.31 -5.47 23.32
C ASP A 43 -9.31 -6.19 22.39
N HIS A 44 -8.78 -6.84 21.35
CA HIS A 44 -9.54 -7.67 20.40
C HIS A 44 -9.20 -9.16 20.54
N GLY A 45 -8.45 -9.52 21.58
CA GLY A 45 -7.97 -10.88 21.81
C GLY A 45 -6.77 -11.26 20.93
N GLU A 46 -6.17 -12.37 21.25
CA GLU A 46 -5.02 -12.91 20.53
C GLU A 46 -5.46 -13.70 19.28
N GLY A 47 -4.74 -13.57 18.18
CA GLY A 47 -4.93 -14.36 16.96
C GLY A 47 -6.08 -13.89 16.06
N GLY A 48 -6.61 -12.69 16.24
CA GLY A 48 -7.59 -12.09 15.33
C GLY A 48 -7.00 -11.70 13.97
N LYS A 49 -7.78 -11.87 12.89
CA LYS A 49 -7.35 -11.43 11.55
C LYS A 49 -7.18 -9.90 11.46
N VAL A 50 -7.85 -9.17 12.33
CA VAL A 50 -7.88 -7.72 12.40
C VAL A 50 -8.01 -7.30 13.86
N GLY A 51 -7.14 -6.40 14.29
CA GLY A 51 -7.02 -6.03 15.69
C GLY A 51 -6.22 -7.06 16.51
N HIS A 52 -5.72 -6.62 17.63
CA HIS A 52 -5.00 -7.43 18.62
C HIS A 52 -5.15 -6.75 20.00
N ASP A 53 -4.63 -7.34 21.05
CA ASP A 53 -4.50 -6.62 22.33
C ASP A 53 -3.37 -5.60 22.24
N GLN A 54 -3.71 -4.35 21.98
CA GLN A 54 -2.72 -3.28 21.76
C GLN A 54 -1.81 -3.07 22.98
N SER A 55 -2.24 -3.44 24.18
CA SER A 55 -1.43 -3.31 25.40
C SER A 55 -0.18 -4.21 25.37
N GLN A 56 -0.24 -5.33 24.67
CA GLN A 56 0.86 -6.29 24.49
C GLN A 56 1.76 -5.96 23.30
N HIS A 57 1.30 -5.07 22.40
CA HIS A 57 1.99 -4.68 21.17
C HIS A 57 2.55 -3.25 21.21
N GLY A 58 3.00 -2.80 22.38
CA GLY A 58 3.70 -1.52 22.54
C GLY A 58 2.83 -0.36 23.02
N GLY A 59 1.55 -0.62 23.37
CA GLY A 59 0.67 0.37 23.97
C GLY A 59 -0.21 1.13 22.98
N SER A 60 -0.97 2.09 23.47
CA SER A 60 -1.90 2.88 22.64
C SER A 60 -1.16 3.82 21.68
N PHE A 61 -1.77 4.05 20.50
CA PHE A 61 -1.30 5.00 19.52
C PHE A 61 -2.45 5.95 19.12
N ALA A 62 -2.13 7.26 19.02
CA ALA A 62 -3.08 8.29 18.61
C ALA A 62 -2.41 9.24 17.62
N TRP A 63 -2.63 9.02 16.33
CA TRP A 63 -1.99 9.86 15.32
C TRP A 63 -2.48 11.32 15.34
N ALA A 64 -3.67 11.61 15.87
CA ALA A 64 -4.17 12.97 16.01
C ALA A 64 -3.34 13.83 17.01
N GLU A 65 -2.57 13.20 17.88
CA GLU A 65 -1.68 13.87 18.84
C GLU A 65 -0.30 14.20 18.25
N LEU A 66 0.02 13.66 17.09
CA LEU A 66 1.25 13.95 16.39
C LEU A 66 1.24 15.38 15.83
N ASN A 67 2.41 15.86 15.40
CA ASN A 67 2.44 17.10 14.65
C ASN A 67 1.60 16.96 13.35
N PRO A 68 1.06 18.07 12.78
CA PRO A 68 0.11 18.00 11.67
C PRO A 68 0.60 17.23 10.45
N LEU A 69 1.90 17.24 10.16
CA LEU A 69 2.46 16.52 9.00
C LEU A 69 2.43 15.00 9.21
N TRP A 70 2.84 14.55 10.40
CA TRP A 70 2.83 13.13 10.74
C TRP A 70 1.42 12.63 11.01
N ALA A 71 0.56 13.47 11.61
CA ALA A 71 -0.86 13.17 11.77
C ALA A 71 -1.54 12.90 10.43
N LEU A 72 -1.29 13.73 9.41
CA LEU A 72 -1.80 13.50 8.05
C LEU A 72 -1.21 12.24 7.42
N THR A 73 0.07 11.95 7.64
CA THR A 73 0.74 10.79 7.06
C THR A 73 0.20 9.49 7.64
N TYR A 74 0.12 9.38 8.96
CA TYR A 74 -0.43 8.20 9.62
C TYR A 74 -1.94 8.09 9.48
N GLY A 75 -2.68 9.20 9.54
CA GLY A 75 -4.12 9.22 9.35
C GLY A 75 -4.55 8.80 7.95
N PHE A 76 -3.80 9.19 6.90
CA PHE A 76 -4.04 8.69 5.56
C PHE A 76 -3.71 7.20 5.43
N GLY A 77 -2.66 6.73 6.12
CA GLY A 77 -2.33 5.31 6.20
C GLY A 77 -3.43 4.51 6.90
N ASP A 78 -3.88 4.98 8.06
CA ASP A 78 -4.96 4.37 8.85
C ASP A 78 -6.26 4.22 8.02
N LEU A 79 -6.64 5.25 7.26
CA LEU A 79 -7.82 5.22 6.41
C LEU A 79 -7.72 4.22 5.24
N ASN A 80 -6.54 4.03 4.65
CA ASN A 80 -6.39 3.29 3.39
C ASN A 80 -5.77 1.91 3.56
N CYS A 81 -5.06 1.65 4.65
CA CYS A 81 -4.32 0.42 4.89
C CYS A 81 -4.77 -0.25 6.19
N HIS A 82 -4.66 -1.57 6.26
CA HIS A 82 -4.86 -2.32 7.52
C HIS A 82 -3.76 -2.07 8.55
N GLN A 83 -2.64 -1.47 8.16
CA GLN A 83 -1.46 -1.24 9.00
C GLN A 83 -1.01 -2.46 9.82
N LYS A 84 -1.19 -3.68 9.29
CA LYS A 84 -0.75 -4.89 9.98
C LYS A 84 0.76 -4.91 10.16
N HIS A 85 1.25 -5.02 11.39
CA HIS A 85 2.69 -5.03 11.72
C HIS A 85 3.44 -6.13 10.96
N GLU A 86 2.88 -7.34 10.85
CA GLU A 86 3.46 -8.48 10.12
C GLU A 86 3.76 -8.19 8.63
N ARG A 87 3.15 -7.16 8.07
CA ARG A 87 3.26 -6.74 6.66
C ARG A 87 3.82 -5.34 6.51
N SER A 88 4.25 -4.73 7.58
CA SER A 88 4.79 -3.37 7.62
C SER A 88 6.27 -3.42 8.00
N TRP A 89 7.04 -2.48 7.46
CA TRP A 89 8.39 -2.30 7.94
C TRP A 89 8.41 -1.41 9.17
N GLU A 90 9.46 -1.57 9.95
CA GLU A 90 9.81 -0.71 11.06
C GLU A 90 11.07 0.07 10.73
N ILE A 91 11.08 1.34 11.06
CA ILE A 91 12.22 2.23 10.93
C ILE A 91 12.37 2.97 12.25
N ASN A 92 13.55 2.91 12.86
CA ASN A 92 13.82 3.54 14.15
C ASN A 92 12.84 3.07 15.27
N GLY A 93 12.44 1.79 15.26
CA GLY A 93 11.46 1.24 16.20
C GLY A 93 10.01 1.71 15.97
N ASN A 94 9.75 2.44 14.91
CA ASN A 94 8.43 2.94 14.54
C ASN A 94 7.87 2.16 13.37
N GLN A 95 6.65 1.65 13.48
CA GLN A 95 5.97 1.04 12.38
C GLN A 95 5.65 2.08 11.30
N MET A 96 5.80 1.70 10.03
CA MET A 96 5.48 2.56 8.90
C MET A 96 3.96 2.84 8.81
N PRO A 97 3.57 4.03 8.27
CA PRO A 97 2.16 4.41 8.12
C PRO A 97 1.33 3.48 7.24
N VAL A 98 1.97 2.73 6.34
CA VAL A 98 1.32 1.80 5.40
C VAL A 98 2.13 0.52 5.26
N CYS A 99 1.48 -0.56 4.88
CA CYS A 99 2.13 -1.85 4.66
C CYS A 99 3.02 -1.86 3.39
N THR A 100 3.92 -2.83 3.29
CA THR A 100 4.85 -2.97 2.17
C THR A 100 4.16 -3.10 0.81
N ARG A 101 2.95 -3.65 0.76
CA ARG A 101 2.14 -3.72 -0.46
C ARG A 101 1.74 -2.33 -0.95
N ASP A 102 1.26 -1.47 -0.07
CA ASP A 102 0.86 -0.11 -0.42
C ASP A 102 2.07 0.73 -0.83
N ILE A 103 3.23 0.53 -0.20
CA ILE A 103 4.49 1.13 -0.63
C ILE A 103 4.79 0.74 -2.08
N GLY A 104 4.66 -0.54 -2.43
CA GLY A 104 4.84 -1.03 -3.80
C GLY A 104 3.87 -0.39 -4.79
N ILE A 105 2.60 -0.23 -4.42
CA ILE A 105 1.57 0.43 -5.23
C ILE A 105 1.93 1.91 -5.46
N PHE A 106 2.24 2.66 -4.41
CA PHE A 106 2.61 4.07 -4.52
C PHE A 106 3.91 4.28 -5.30
N LEU A 107 4.88 3.39 -5.14
CA LEU A 107 6.13 3.42 -5.89
C LEU A 107 5.88 3.17 -7.38
N GLY A 108 5.15 2.11 -7.71
CA GLY A 108 4.80 1.77 -9.09
C GLY A 108 4.00 2.88 -9.78
N PHE A 109 3.02 3.44 -9.07
CA PHE A 109 2.24 4.58 -9.57
C PHE A 109 3.11 5.81 -9.81
N SER A 110 4.02 6.13 -8.88
CA SER A 110 4.94 7.27 -9.01
C SER A 110 5.90 7.11 -10.19
N ILE A 111 6.47 5.93 -10.37
CA ILE A 111 7.33 5.59 -11.51
C ILE A 111 6.54 5.66 -12.82
N GLY A 112 5.34 5.10 -12.86
CA GLY A 112 4.47 5.13 -14.03
C GLY A 112 4.10 6.57 -14.44
N CYS A 113 3.74 7.41 -13.46
CA CYS A 113 3.47 8.82 -13.70
C CYS A 113 4.70 9.58 -14.20
N LEU A 114 5.89 9.28 -13.66
CA LEU A 114 7.14 9.90 -14.11
C LEU A 114 7.45 9.51 -15.57
N ILE A 115 7.39 8.22 -15.89
CA ILE A 115 7.63 7.73 -17.25
C ILE A 115 6.64 8.35 -18.22
N PHE A 116 5.35 8.39 -17.85
CA PHE A 116 4.33 9.02 -18.70
C PHE A 116 4.56 10.52 -18.84
N GLY A 117 4.91 11.22 -17.76
CA GLY A 117 5.20 12.66 -17.81
C GLY A 117 6.40 13.03 -18.68
N LEU A 118 7.40 12.13 -18.77
CA LEU A 118 8.60 12.36 -19.59
C LEU A 118 8.42 11.96 -21.05
N ARG A 119 7.60 10.95 -21.35
CA ARG A 119 7.53 10.32 -22.70
C ARG A 119 6.11 10.17 -23.23
N GLY A 120 5.10 10.19 -22.37
CA GLY A 120 3.72 9.96 -22.77
C GLY A 120 3.09 11.17 -23.47
N PHE A 121 2.22 10.90 -24.42
CA PHE A 121 1.41 11.90 -25.09
C PHE A 121 -0.07 11.55 -24.94
N ASN A 122 -0.89 12.54 -24.61
CA ASN A 122 -2.33 12.35 -24.58
C ASN A 122 -2.86 12.21 -26.02
N ARG A 123 -3.48 11.08 -26.32
CA ARG A 123 -4.04 10.75 -27.62
C ARG A 123 -5.56 10.51 -27.51
N TRP A 124 -6.25 10.39 -28.63
CA TRP A 124 -7.71 10.21 -28.67
C TRP A 124 -8.22 8.98 -27.91
N THR A 125 -7.45 7.90 -27.86
CA THR A 125 -7.85 6.68 -27.17
C THR A 125 -6.92 6.37 -26.00
N VAL A 126 -7.47 5.76 -24.96
CA VAL A 126 -6.70 5.29 -23.79
C VAL A 126 -5.57 4.36 -24.23
N ARG A 127 -5.86 3.47 -25.17
CA ARG A 127 -4.92 2.54 -25.77
C ARG A 127 -3.71 3.24 -26.40
N ASP A 128 -3.97 4.24 -27.23
CA ASP A 128 -2.90 4.97 -27.93
C ASP A 128 -2.14 5.89 -26.98
N THR A 129 -2.82 6.45 -25.98
CA THR A 129 -2.20 7.22 -24.88
C THR A 129 -1.27 6.33 -24.06
N PHE A 130 -1.70 5.12 -23.68
CA PHE A 130 -0.88 4.17 -22.94
C PHE A 130 0.37 3.76 -23.73
N LEU A 131 0.21 3.45 -25.01
CA LEU A 131 1.31 3.02 -25.88
C LEU A 131 2.25 4.16 -26.32
N SER A 132 1.85 5.43 -26.13
CA SER A 132 2.69 6.59 -26.48
C SER A 132 3.99 6.70 -25.68
N VAL A 133 4.10 5.99 -24.56
CA VAL A 133 5.30 5.91 -23.74
C VAL A 133 6.45 5.16 -24.43
N PHE A 134 6.10 4.22 -25.34
CA PHE A 134 7.07 3.42 -26.05
C PHE A 134 7.61 4.15 -27.29
N PRO A 135 8.86 3.87 -27.73
CA PRO A 135 9.44 4.47 -28.92
C PRO A 135 8.59 4.12 -30.18
N ASP A 136 8.37 5.11 -31.03
CA ASP A 136 7.56 4.97 -32.26
C ASP A 136 8.09 3.85 -33.19
N ASP A 137 9.40 3.72 -33.32
CA ASP A 137 10.03 2.67 -34.12
C ASP A 137 9.64 1.25 -33.66
N SER A 138 9.58 1.04 -32.34
CA SER A 138 9.18 -0.25 -31.76
C SER A 138 7.68 -0.51 -31.94
N MET A 139 6.89 0.55 -31.97
CA MET A 139 5.43 0.45 -32.07
C MET A 139 4.92 0.33 -33.51
N ARG A 140 5.73 0.62 -34.51
CA ARG A 140 5.32 0.61 -35.92
C ARG A 140 4.61 -0.69 -36.34
N ARG A 141 5.20 -1.85 -36.04
CA ARG A 141 4.61 -3.16 -36.34
C ARG A 141 3.30 -3.42 -35.61
N VAL A 142 3.18 -2.89 -34.40
CA VAL A 142 1.97 -3.03 -33.56
C VAL A 142 0.82 -2.22 -34.19
N TYR A 143 1.11 -1.03 -34.68
CA TYR A 143 0.14 -0.18 -35.41
C TYR A 143 -0.24 -0.77 -36.77
N GLU A 144 0.73 -1.28 -37.56
CA GLU A 144 0.49 -1.91 -38.85
C GLU A 144 -0.43 -3.14 -38.77
N LYS A 145 -0.30 -3.93 -37.68
CA LYS A 145 -1.10 -5.15 -37.46
C LYS A 145 -2.32 -4.95 -36.57
N ASP A 146 -2.60 -3.72 -36.15
CA ASP A 146 -3.64 -3.35 -35.18
C ASP A 146 -3.60 -4.18 -33.86
N MET A 147 -2.40 -4.52 -33.41
CA MET A 147 -2.17 -5.26 -32.16
C MET A 147 -2.08 -4.37 -30.92
N ARG A 148 -2.58 -3.15 -30.97
CA ARG A 148 -2.52 -2.16 -29.91
C ARG A 148 -3.26 -2.61 -28.66
N LEU A 149 -4.48 -3.13 -28.80
CA LEU A 149 -5.28 -3.61 -27.67
C LEU A 149 -4.68 -4.87 -27.02
N PRO A 150 -4.31 -5.92 -27.79
CA PRO A 150 -3.63 -7.09 -27.24
C PRO A 150 -2.35 -6.76 -26.49
N LEU A 151 -1.51 -5.86 -27.01
CA LEU A 151 -0.27 -5.45 -26.36
C LEU A 151 -0.53 -4.70 -25.06
N MET A 152 -1.48 -3.75 -25.06
CA MET A 152 -1.86 -3.04 -23.84
C MET A 152 -2.36 -4.02 -22.76
N LEU A 153 -3.26 -4.93 -23.10
CA LEU A 153 -3.78 -5.94 -22.18
C LEU A 153 -2.69 -6.89 -21.67
N PHE A 154 -1.74 -7.26 -22.54
CA PHE A 154 -0.61 -8.09 -22.15
C PHE A 154 0.28 -7.39 -21.11
N ILE A 155 0.63 -6.12 -21.34
CA ILE A 155 1.46 -5.33 -20.40
C ILE A 155 0.72 -5.13 -19.06
N MET A 156 -0.57 -4.80 -19.13
CA MET A 156 -1.40 -4.68 -17.92
C MET A 156 -1.49 -6.03 -17.17
N GLY A 157 -1.68 -7.12 -17.90
CA GLY A 157 -1.72 -8.46 -17.33
C GLY A 157 -0.42 -8.84 -16.63
N LEU A 158 0.74 -8.55 -17.23
CA LEU A 158 2.04 -8.77 -16.59
C LEU A 158 2.19 -8.04 -15.26
N GLY A 159 1.58 -6.85 -15.12
CA GLY A 159 1.58 -6.12 -13.85
C GLY A 159 0.55 -6.62 -12.84
N LEU A 160 -0.64 -7.00 -13.30
CA LEU A 160 -1.75 -7.39 -12.43
C LEU A 160 -1.69 -8.85 -11.97
N VAL A 161 -1.20 -9.75 -12.81
CA VAL A 161 -1.14 -11.19 -12.49
C VAL A 161 -0.31 -11.50 -11.25
N PRO A 162 0.92 -10.97 -11.06
CA PRO A 162 1.68 -11.20 -9.84
C PRO A 162 0.96 -10.71 -8.58
N MET A 163 0.32 -9.54 -8.65
CA MET A 163 -0.47 -9.01 -7.52
C MET A 163 -1.69 -9.88 -7.23
N GLY A 164 -2.36 -10.36 -8.27
CA GLY A 164 -3.50 -11.26 -8.14
C GLY A 164 -3.10 -12.60 -7.50
N ILE A 165 -1.99 -13.18 -7.94
CA ILE A 165 -1.45 -14.42 -7.36
C ILE A 165 -1.09 -14.20 -5.89
N ASP A 166 -0.37 -13.15 -5.55
CA ASP A 166 0.00 -12.84 -4.17
C ASP A 166 -1.25 -12.68 -3.28
N GLY A 167 -2.20 -11.85 -3.70
CA GLY A 167 -3.44 -11.64 -2.95
C GLY A 167 -4.28 -12.90 -2.77
N PHE A 168 -4.40 -13.71 -3.84
CA PHE A 168 -5.16 -14.96 -3.79
C PHE A 168 -4.47 -16.02 -2.93
N THR A 169 -3.15 -16.13 -3.03
CA THR A 169 -2.35 -17.05 -2.21
C THR A 169 -2.49 -16.71 -0.73
N GLN A 170 -2.39 -15.44 -0.36
CA GLN A 170 -2.60 -15.02 1.03
C GLN A 170 -4.01 -15.33 1.53
N LEU A 171 -5.04 -15.09 0.70
CA LEU A 171 -6.42 -15.41 1.07
C LEU A 171 -6.60 -16.91 1.34
N LEU A 172 -6.00 -17.77 0.52
CA LEU A 172 -6.07 -19.23 0.70
C LEU A 172 -5.30 -19.68 1.94
N LEU A 173 -4.11 -19.15 2.18
CA LEU A 173 -3.29 -19.50 3.35
C LEU A 173 -3.97 -19.03 4.63
N ASP A 174 -4.45 -17.80 4.71
CA ASP A 174 -5.22 -17.31 5.86
C ASP A 174 -6.45 -18.17 6.14
N SER A 175 -7.13 -18.64 5.10
CA SER A 175 -8.29 -19.53 5.23
C SER A 175 -7.90 -20.93 5.68
N TYR A 176 -6.75 -21.44 5.24
CA TYR A 176 -6.22 -22.74 5.65
C TYR A 176 -5.75 -22.73 7.11
N GLU A 177 -5.02 -21.71 7.53
CA GLU A 177 -4.58 -21.56 8.92
C GLU A 177 -5.74 -21.40 9.89
N SER A 178 -6.77 -20.64 9.50
CA SER A 178 -7.98 -20.43 10.30
C SER A 178 -8.79 -21.70 10.53
N ASN A 179 -8.70 -22.67 9.64
CA ASN A 179 -9.46 -23.95 9.70
C ASN A 179 -8.62 -25.14 10.19
N ASN A 180 -7.40 -24.92 10.65
CA ASN A 180 -6.53 -26.00 11.12
C ASN A 180 -6.83 -26.32 12.60
N PRO A 181 -7.40 -27.50 12.95
CA PRO A 181 -7.76 -27.85 14.32
C PRO A 181 -6.56 -28.23 15.21
N LEU A 182 -5.31 -28.11 14.68
CA LEU A 182 -4.07 -28.50 15.39
C LEU A 182 -3.32 -27.28 15.97
N ARG A 183 -3.99 -26.16 16.15
CA ARG A 183 -3.50 -25.02 16.91
C ARG A 183 -4.24 -24.86 18.24
#